data_04816d935109cc5f983576f26197928b
#
_entry.id   04816d935109cc5f983576f26197928b
#
_cell.length_a   1.000
_cell.length_b   1.000
_cell.length_c   1.000
_cell.angle_alpha   90.00
_cell.angle_beta   90.00
_cell.angle_gamma   90.00
#
_symmetry.space_group_name_H-M   'P 1'
#
loop_
_entity.id
_entity.type
_entity.pdbx_description
1 polymer ?
#
loop_
_entity_poly.entity_id
_entity_poly.type
_entity_poly.pdbx_seq_one_letter_code
_entity_poly.pdbx_strand_id
1 'polypeptide(L)'
;MILSSVPACAALFYKKGCDPMPLPQERIYTSDDYWNLPDGQRAELIDGRLYNMAPPSRIHQKLVSKFVHLIGNHIAANHGSCEVYPAPFAVNLDANDKVWIEPDLSVICDKNKLTDRGCKGAPDWIIEIASPGSIRTDYSVKLFKYRTAGVREYWIVNPMQKTVLAYSFEGQEDAGYFSFDEEICANVLEHFKVKVNDLLNDL
;
A
#
# COMPACT_ATOMS: atom_id res chain seq x y z
N MET A 1 -3.20 20.58 -69.87
CA MET A 1 -2.72 21.77 -69.17
C MET A 1 -3.89 22.40 -68.43
N ILE A 2 -4.14 21.95 -67.19
CA ILE A 2 -5.17 22.55 -66.33
C ILE A 2 -4.54 22.74 -64.95
N LEU A 3 -4.16 23.97 -64.65
CA LEU A 3 -3.72 24.43 -63.34
C LEU A 3 -4.94 24.56 -62.44
N SER A 4 -5.10 23.71 -61.44
CA SER A 4 -6.09 23.91 -60.36
C SER A 4 -5.44 24.68 -59.19
N SER A 5 -5.92 25.85 -59.01
CA SER A 5 -5.63 26.75 -57.91
C SER A 5 -6.08 26.17 -56.56
N VAL A 6 -5.16 26.08 -55.60
CA VAL A 6 -5.47 25.81 -54.21
C VAL A 6 -5.93 27.12 -53.56
N PRO A 7 -7.08 27.19 -52.86
CA PRO A 7 -7.49 28.42 -52.18
C PRO A 7 -6.66 28.67 -50.93
N ALA A 8 -6.07 29.84 -50.88
CA ALA A 8 -5.47 30.41 -49.65
C ALA A 8 -6.57 30.76 -48.63
N CYS A 9 -6.77 29.91 -47.64
CA CYS A 9 -7.63 30.24 -46.49
C CYS A 9 -7.18 29.46 -45.24
N ALA A 10 -6.03 29.86 -44.71
CA ALA A 10 -5.54 29.40 -43.43
C ALA A 10 -4.65 30.43 -42.74
N ALA A 11 -5.10 31.69 -42.75
CA ALA A 11 -4.41 32.74 -42.02
C ALA A 11 -5.43 33.68 -41.40
N LEU A 12 -6.11 33.22 -40.33
CA LEU A 12 -6.80 34.11 -39.39
C LEU A 12 -7.29 33.26 -38.20
N PHE A 13 -6.49 33.22 -37.17
CA PHE A 13 -6.93 33.09 -35.76
C PHE A 13 -5.73 32.93 -34.82
N TYR A 14 -4.70 33.78 -35.02
CA TYR A 14 -3.80 34.04 -33.92
C TYR A 14 -4.42 35.16 -33.06
N LYS A 15 -5.33 34.80 -32.16
CA LYS A 15 -5.76 35.71 -31.11
C LYS A 15 -4.58 35.91 -30.15
N LYS A 16 -3.96 37.10 -30.21
CA LYS A 16 -3.09 37.60 -29.15
C LYS A 16 -3.84 37.52 -27.81
N GLY A 17 -3.19 36.94 -26.79
CA GLY A 17 -3.50 37.17 -25.40
C GLY A 17 -4.36 36.12 -24.71
N CYS A 18 -3.95 34.86 -24.78
CA CYS A 18 -4.26 33.90 -23.72
C CYS A 18 -2.91 33.42 -23.19
N ASP A 19 -2.33 34.12 -22.24
CA ASP A 19 -1.29 33.50 -21.43
C ASP A 19 -1.90 32.23 -20.81
N PRO A 20 -1.24 31.06 -20.93
CA PRO A 20 -1.74 29.85 -20.28
C PRO A 20 -1.85 30.15 -18.79
N MET A 21 -3.06 30.05 -18.26
CA MET A 21 -3.28 30.17 -16.82
C MET A 21 -2.34 29.19 -16.12
N PRO A 22 -1.43 29.64 -15.24
CA PRO A 22 -0.51 28.75 -14.57
C PRO A 22 -1.32 27.68 -13.86
N LEU A 23 -0.99 26.41 -14.14
CA LEU A 23 -1.60 25.30 -13.42
C LEU A 23 -1.33 25.50 -11.93
N PRO A 24 -2.31 25.26 -11.05
CA PRO A 24 -2.11 25.32 -9.61
C PRO A 24 -0.88 24.48 -9.26
N GLN A 25 0.13 25.05 -8.64
CA GLN A 25 1.24 24.31 -8.13
C GLN A 25 0.71 23.43 -6.99
N GLU A 26 0.64 22.11 -7.20
CA GLU A 26 0.32 21.18 -6.11
C GLU A 26 1.39 21.33 -5.02
N ARG A 27 0.97 21.48 -3.77
CA ARG A 27 1.87 21.48 -2.63
C ARG A 27 2.53 20.10 -2.53
N ILE A 28 3.85 20.08 -2.52
CA ILE A 28 4.63 18.87 -2.24
C ILE A 28 4.88 18.82 -0.72
N TYR A 29 4.39 17.78 -0.09
CA TYR A 29 4.57 17.53 1.34
C TYR A 29 5.87 16.78 1.60
N THR A 30 6.43 16.99 2.79
CA THR A 30 7.70 16.40 3.23
C THR A 30 7.48 15.45 4.42
N SER A 31 8.53 14.76 4.83
CA SER A 31 8.57 13.99 6.07
C SER A 31 8.21 14.86 7.29
N ASP A 32 8.69 16.10 7.34
CA ASP A 32 8.35 17.02 8.43
C ASP A 32 6.86 17.35 8.45
N ASP A 33 6.23 17.54 7.29
CA ASP A 33 4.79 17.75 7.21
C ASP A 33 4.03 16.51 7.74
N TYR A 34 4.49 15.30 7.42
CA TYR A 34 3.90 14.04 7.90
C TYR A 34 4.00 13.93 9.43
N TRP A 35 5.19 14.18 10.01
CA TRP A 35 5.40 14.07 11.45
C TRP A 35 4.77 15.21 12.27
N ASN A 36 4.42 16.32 11.63
CA ASN A 36 3.76 17.48 12.25
C ASN A 36 2.27 17.56 11.90
N LEU A 37 1.64 16.44 11.49
CA LEU A 37 0.19 16.41 11.34
C LEU A 37 -0.50 16.77 12.64
N PRO A 38 -1.63 17.50 12.61
CA PRO A 38 -2.39 17.80 13.81
C PRO A 38 -2.83 16.56 14.57
N ASP A 39 -2.95 16.66 15.89
CA ASP A 39 -3.41 15.56 16.74
C ASP A 39 -4.74 14.99 16.23
N GLY A 40 -4.80 13.66 16.15
CA GLY A 40 -5.96 12.92 15.66
C GLY A 40 -6.06 12.83 14.14
N GLN A 41 -5.21 13.49 13.36
CA GLN A 41 -5.10 13.26 11.92
C GLN A 41 -4.08 12.16 11.64
N ARG A 42 -4.44 11.27 10.73
CA ARG A 42 -3.55 10.23 10.20
C ARG A 42 -3.55 10.30 8.68
N ALA A 43 -2.38 10.24 8.10
CA ALA A 43 -2.22 10.18 6.65
C ALA A 43 -0.97 9.37 6.31
N GLU A 44 -0.90 8.89 5.09
CA GLU A 44 0.31 8.36 4.49
C GLU A 44 0.93 9.42 3.58
N LEU A 45 2.26 9.51 3.57
CA LEU A 45 3.01 10.35 2.64
C LEU A 45 3.55 9.49 1.51
N ILE A 46 3.10 9.71 0.29
CA ILE A 46 3.59 8.98 -0.88
C ILE A 46 3.95 10.00 -1.97
N ASP A 47 5.23 10.06 -2.33
CA ASP A 47 5.77 10.95 -3.36
C ASP A 47 5.33 12.42 -3.21
N GLY A 48 5.37 12.92 -1.98
CA GLY A 48 5.02 14.31 -1.68
C GLY A 48 3.53 14.60 -1.61
N ARG A 49 2.67 13.57 -1.58
CA ARG A 49 1.22 13.68 -1.40
C ARG A 49 0.79 13.02 -0.10
N LEU A 50 -0.09 13.71 0.64
CA LEU A 50 -0.71 13.16 1.84
C LEU A 50 -2.04 12.47 1.47
N TYR A 51 -2.15 11.21 1.85
CA TYR A 51 -3.35 10.39 1.72
C TYR A 51 -4.00 10.24 3.09
N ASN A 52 -5.07 10.99 3.34
CA ASN A 52 -5.76 10.94 4.63
C ASN A 52 -6.37 9.56 4.88
N MET A 53 -6.22 9.05 6.08
CA MET A 53 -6.76 7.77 6.51
C MET A 53 -8.11 7.97 7.20
N ALA A 54 -9.09 7.15 6.83
CA ALA A 54 -10.39 7.11 7.50
C ALA A 54 -10.39 6.09 8.64
N PRO A 55 -11.26 6.25 9.66
CA PRO A 55 -11.46 5.22 10.67
C PRO A 55 -11.87 3.88 10.04
N PRO A 56 -11.24 2.76 10.44
CA PRO A 56 -11.53 1.46 9.87
C PRO A 56 -12.89 0.91 10.34
N SER A 57 -13.48 0.01 9.56
CA SER A 57 -14.70 -0.70 9.93
C SER A 57 -14.43 -1.80 10.98
N ARG A 58 -15.51 -2.28 11.64
CA ARG A 58 -15.41 -3.39 12.60
C ARG A 58 -14.81 -4.66 11.98
N ILE A 59 -15.19 -5.01 10.75
CA ILE A 59 -14.66 -6.21 10.07
C ILE A 59 -13.18 -6.05 9.74
N HIS A 60 -12.77 -4.87 9.31
CA HIS A 60 -11.37 -4.53 9.07
C HIS A 60 -10.54 -4.73 10.35
N GLN A 61 -10.94 -4.12 11.47
CA GLN A 61 -10.22 -4.25 12.75
C GLN A 61 -10.21 -5.68 13.28
N LYS A 62 -11.28 -6.44 13.07
CA LYS A 62 -11.29 -7.87 13.43
C LYS A 62 -10.25 -8.65 12.65
N LEU A 63 -10.15 -8.44 11.33
CA LEU A 63 -9.15 -9.10 10.50
C LEU A 63 -7.74 -8.71 10.92
N VAL A 64 -7.46 -7.41 11.14
CA VAL A 64 -6.15 -6.96 11.66
C VAL A 64 -5.80 -7.69 12.95
N SER A 65 -6.70 -7.66 13.94
CA SER A 65 -6.47 -8.31 15.24
C SER A 65 -6.22 -9.82 15.13
N LYS A 66 -7.00 -10.52 14.30
CA LYS A 66 -6.87 -11.97 14.11
C LYS A 66 -5.58 -12.33 13.37
N PHE A 67 -5.20 -11.59 12.33
CA PHE A 67 -3.93 -11.79 11.64
C PHE A 67 -2.73 -11.55 12.56
N VAL A 68 -2.71 -10.45 13.34
CA VAL A 68 -1.64 -10.19 14.32
C VAL A 68 -1.48 -11.37 15.28
N HIS A 69 -2.59 -11.86 15.84
CA HIS A 69 -2.57 -12.98 16.76
C HIS A 69 -2.06 -14.27 16.11
N LEU A 70 -2.56 -14.59 14.92
CA LEU A 70 -2.18 -15.80 14.20
C LEU A 70 -0.70 -15.79 13.80
N ILE A 71 -0.25 -14.68 13.20
CA ILE A 71 1.13 -14.50 12.76
C ILE A 71 2.08 -14.48 13.96
N GLY A 72 1.75 -13.74 15.02
CA GLY A 72 2.56 -13.67 16.23
C GLY A 72 2.72 -15.01 16.92
N ASN A 73 1.63 -15.77 17.04
CA ASN A 73 1.67 -17.14 17.59
C ASN A 73 2.51 -18.07 16.73
N HIS A 74 2.39 -18.01 15.42
CA HIS A 74 3.19 -18.82 14.50
C HIS A 74 4.68 -18.52 14.65
N ILE A 75 5.07 -17.25 14.67
CA ILE A 75 6.45 -16.82 14.88
C ILE A 75 6.99 -17.36 16.21
N ALA A 76 6.22 -17.19 17.29
CA ALA A 76 6.61 -17.65 18.61
C ALA A 76 6.74 -19.17 18.70
N ALA A 77 5.80 -19.94 18.15
CA ALA A 77 5.81 -21.39 18.16
C ALA A 77 6.96 -22.00 17.37
N ASN A 78 7.43 -21.32 16.31
CA ASN A 78 8.54 -21.76 15.47
C ASN A 78 9.88 -21.09 15.84
N HIS A 79 9.95 -20.40 16.99
CA HIS A 79 11.14 -19.67 17.43
C HIS A 79 11.70 -18.72 16.36
N GLY A 80 10.82 -18.14 15.53
CA GLY A 80 11.17 -17.24 14.45
C GLY A 80 11.71 -15.89 14.97
N SER A 81 12.56 -15.24 14.19
CA SER A 81 13.14 -13.94 14.54
C SER A 81 12.29 -12.75 14.10
N CYS A 82 11.27 -12.97 13.27
CA CYS A 82 10.42 -11.91 12.75
C CYS A 82 9.51 -11.34 13.84
N GLU A 83 9.05 -10.11 13.60
CA GLU A 83 8.06 -9.44 14.44
C GLU A 83 6.91 -8.93 13.56
N VAL A 84 5.68 -8.90 14.11
CA VAL A 84 4.50 -8.41 13.42
C VAL A 84 3.96 -7.16 14.10
N TYR A 85 3.74 -6.11 13.32
CA TYR A 85 3.26 -4.80 13.78
C TYR A 85 1.98 -4.42 13.04
N PRO A 86 0.87 -4.16 13.76
CA PRO A 86 -0.32 -3.57 13.16
C PRO A 86 -0.20 -2.05 13.07
N ALA A 87 -0.98 -1.41 12.19
CA ALA A 87 -1.18 0.03 12.19
C ALA A 87 -1.78 0.53 13.54
N PRO A 88 -1.42 1.74 14.03
CA PRO A 88 -0.49 2.67 13.40
C PRO A 88 0.98 2.29 13.67
N PHE A 89 1.69 1.97 12.62
CA PHE A 89 3.12 1.68 12.65
C PHE A 89 3.75 2.22 11.37
N ALA A 90 4.55 3.28 11.51
CA ALA A 90 5.09 3.99 10.38
C ALA A 90 6.23 3.21 9.69
N VAL A 91 6.18 3.15 8.37
CA VAL A 91 7.20 2.54 7.52
C VAL A 91 7.76 3.59 6.57
N ASN A 92 9.05 3.94 6.74
CA ASN A 92 9.82 4.70 5.78
C ASN A 92 10.30 3.75 4.66
N LEU A 93 9.45 3.53 3.68
CA LEU A 93 9.55 2.41 2.76
C LEU A 93 10.83 2.40 1.93
N ASP A 94 11.24 3.56 1.43
CA ASP A 94 12.41 3.72 0.56
C ASP A 94 13.65 4.28 1.28
N ALA A 95 13.56 4.44 2.61
CA ALA A 95 14.61 4.96 3.48
C ALA A 95 15.16 6.35 3.10
N ASN A 96 14.44 7.12 2.24
CA ASN A 96 14.82 8.45 1.76
C ASN A 96 13.89 9.58 2.23
N ASP A 97 13.00 9.29 3.20
CA ASP A 97 12.04 10.20 3.81
C ASP A 97 10.95 10.77 2.86
N LYS A 98 10.74 10.16 1.69
CA LYS A 98 9.70 10.58 0.73
C LYS A 98 8.43 9.72 0.79
N VAL A 99 8.56 8.52 1.35
CA VAL A 99 7.45 7.58 1.46
C VAL A 99 7.34 7.10 2.90
N TRP A 100 6.30 7.57 3.58
CA TRP A 100 5.89 7.14 4.91
C TRP A 100 4.49 6.56 4.83
N ILE A 101 4.35 5.28 5.08
CA ILE A 101 3.09 4.55 5.02
C ILE A 101 2.83 3.86 6.35
N GLU A 102 1.57 3.52 6.59
CA GLU A 102 1.13 2.76 7.76
C GLU A 102 0.34 1.53 7.31
N PRO A 103 1.02 0.46 6.84
CA PRO A 103 0.32 -0.74 6.41
C PRO A 103 -0.52 -1.33 7.53
N ASP A 104 -1.65 -1.94 7.21
CA ASP A 104 -2.51 -2.57 8.22
C ASP A 104 -1.75 -3.59 9.04
N LEU A 105 -0.85 -4.37 8.41
CA LEU A 105 0.13 -5.22 9.10
C LEU A 105 1.46 -5.23 8.36
N SER A 106 2.53 -5.20 9.14
CA SER A 106 3.91 -5.33 8.65
C SER A 106 4.62 -6.46 9.41
N VAL A 107 5.21 -7.42 8.70
CA VAL A 107 6.09 -8.45 9.27
C VAL A 107 7.53 -8.10 8.89
N ILE A 108 8.40 -8.03 9.91
CA ILE A 108 9.78 -7.57 9.78
C ILE A 108 10.70 -8.63 10.39
N CYS A 109 11.58 -9.21 9.58
CA CYS A 109 12.50 -10.26 9.99
C CYS A 109 13.92 -9.72 10.29
N ASP A 110 14.31 -8.61 9.65
CA ASP A 110 15.55 -7.91 9.98
C ASP A 110 15.29 -6.81 11.01
N LYS A 111 15.61 -7.10 12.28
CA LYS A 111 15.42 -6.17 13.41
C LYS A 111 16.26 -4.88 13.30
N ASN A 112 17.30 -4.84 12.48
CA ASN A 112 18.07 -3.62 12.26
C ASN A 112 17.26 -2.53 11.51
N LYS A 113 16.14 -2.90 10.89
CA LYS A 113 15.20 -1.95 10.28
C LYS A 113 14.29 -1.28 11.32
N LEU A 114 14.19 -1.83 12.54
CA LEU A 114 13.31 -1.31 13.59
C LEU A 114 13.95 -0.10 14.28
N THR A 115 13.18 0.95 14.46
CA THR A 115 13.55 2.21 15.13
C THR A 115 12.42 2.64 16.06
N ASP A 116 12.67 3.59 16.94
CA ASP A 116 11.62 4.16 17.82
C ASP A 116 10.48 4.82 17.04
N ARG A 117 10.70 5.20 15.78
CA ARG A 117 9.70 5.81 14.89
C ARG A 117 8.98 4.82 13.99
N GLY A 118 9.39 3.55 13.97
CA GLY A 118 8.83 2.53 13.10
C GLY A 118 9.88 1.76 12.31
N CYS A 119 9.58 1.35 11.07
CA CYS A 119 10.48 0.60 10.22
C CYS A 119 11.19 1.49 9.20
N LYS A 120 12.49 1.33 9.05
CA LYS A 120 13.31 1.98 8.03
C LYS A 120 13.66 0.98 6.92
N GLY A 121 13.11 1.18 5.75
CA GLY A 121 13.17 0.25 4.62
C GLY A 121 11.96 -0.67 4.55
N ALA A 122 11.94 -1.53 3.53
CA ALA A 122 10.81 -2.41 3.26
C ALA A 122 10.65 -3.50 4.32
N PRO A 123 9.45 -3.71 4.89
CA PRO A 123 9.09 -4.93 5.60
C PRO A 123 9.25 -6.16 4.71
N ASP A 124 9.37 -7.34 5.33
CA ASP A 124 9.43 -8.59 4.58
C ASP A 124 8.07 -8.98 4.02
N TRP A 125 7.00 -8.83 4.80
CA TRP A 125 5.63 -9.10 4.37
C TRP A 125 4.68 -8.01 4.83
N ILE A 126 3.80 -7.58 3.92
CA ILE A 126 2.76 -6.59 4.18
C ILE A 126 1.39 -7.19 3.87
N ILE A 127 0.43 -6.93 4.75
CA ILE A 127 -0.98 -7.25 4.53
C ILE A 127 -1.78 -5.96 4.63
N GLU A 128 -2.55 -5.66 3.58
CA GLU A 128 -3.54 -4.57 3.57
C GLU A 128 -4.95 -5.15 3.53
N ILE A 129 -5.83 -4.64 4.37
CA ILE A 129 -7.22 -5.03 4.40
C ILE A 129 -8.02 -3.96 3.67
N ALA A 130 -8.41 -4.26 2.44
CA ALA A 130 -9.02 -3.30 1.55
C ALA A 130 -10.32 -2.72 2.10
N SER A 131 -10.47 -1.42 1.98
CA SER A 131 -11.67 -0.66 2.28
C SER A 131 -12.18 0.08 1.03
N PRO A 132 -13.43 0.55 0.99
CA PRO A 132 -13.89 1.34 -0.15
C PRO A 132 -13.02 2.56 -0.47
N GLY A 133 -12.38 3.15 0.55
CA GLY A 133 -11.51 4.32 0.38
C GLY A 133 -10.08 3.98 -0.04
N SER A 134 -9.56 2.81 0.32
CA SER A 134 -8.17 2.43 0.05
C SER A 134 -8.00 1.55 -1.19
N ILE A 135 -9.04 0.89 -1.66
CA ILE A 135 -8.97 -0.14 -2.72
C ILE A 135 -8.15 0.30 -3.94
N ARG A 136 -8.35 1.52 -4.43
CA ARG A 136 -7.61 2.02 -5.59
C ARG A 136 -6.11 2.16 -5.29
N THR A 137 -5.78 2.65 -4.10
CA THR A 137 -4.40 2.87 -3.68
C THR A 137 -3.69 1.55 -3.43
N ASP A 138 -4.34 0.61 -2.75
CA ASP A 138 -3.78 -0.71 -2.41
C ASP A 138 -3.47 -1.53 -3.67
N TYR A 139 -4.41 -1.56 -4.63
CA TYR A 139 -4.26 -2.34 -5.87
C TYR A 139 -3.37 -1.68 -6.94
N SER A 140 -2.92 -0.45 -6.74
CA SER A 140 -2.08 0.25 -7.73
C SER A 140 -0.86 0.92 -7.13
N VAL A 141 -1.03 2.04 -6.42
CA VAL A 141 0.10 2.85 -5.92
C VAL A 141 0.95 2.07 -4.92
N LYS A 142 0.31 1.48 -3.90
CA LYS A 142 1.01 0.69 -2.86
C LYS A 142 1.63 -0.58 -3.44
N LEU A 143 0.92 -1.29 -4.31
CA LEU A 143 1.47 -2.47 -5.00
C LEU A 143 2.79 -2.14 -5.72
N PHE A 144 2.82 -1.06 -6.49
CA PHE A 144 4.04 -0.62 -7.17
C PHE A 144 5.14 -0.22 -6.17
N LYS A 145 4.78 0.53 -5.12
CA LYS A 145 5.73 0.97 -4.09
C LYS A 145 6.33 -0.19 -3.32
N TYR A 146 5.51 -1.13 -2.86
CA TYR A 146 5.98 -2.30 -2.11
C TYR A 146 6.92 -3.16 -2.94
N ARG A 147 6.54 -3.45 -4.19
CA ARG A 147 7.38 -4.20 -5.11
C ARG A 147 8.73 -3.52 -5.36
N THR A 148 8.74 -2.22 -5.66
CA THR A 148 9.99 -1.49 -5.99
C THR A 148 10.88 -1.24 -4.78
N ALA A 149 10.33 -1.20 -3.57
CA ALA A 149 11.08 -1.03 -2.34
C ALA A 149 11.74 -2.34 -1.85
N GLY A 150 11.34 -3.49 -2.39
CA GLY A 150 11.89 -4.79 -2.00
C GLY A 150 11.12 -5.50 -0.88
N VAL A 151 9.82 -5.20 -0.73
CA VAL A 151 8.91 -6.08 0.03
C VAL A 151 8.93 -7.44 -0.63
N ARG A 152 9.01 -8.52 0.16
CA ARG A 152 9.11 -9.89 -0.37
C ARG A 152 7.74 -10.48 -0.69
N GLU A 153 6.73 -10.14 0.13
CA GLU A 153 5.37 -10.66 -0.01
C GLU A 153 4.34 -9.57 0.32
N TYR A 154 3.26 -9.49 -0.47
CA TYR A 154 2.19 -8.51 -0.28
C TYR A 154 0.83 -9.16 -0.47
N TRP A 155 -0.02 -9.07 0.55
CA TRP A 155 -1.41 -9.53 0.48
C TRP A 155 -2.40 -8.38 0.52
N ILE A 156 -3.40 -8.43 -0.37
CA ILE A 156 -4.57 -7.56 -0.34
C ILE A 156 -5.77 -8.42 0.05
N VAL A 157 -6.21 -8.29 1.29
CA VAL A 157 -7.37 -8.98 1.82
C VAL A 157 -8.60 -8.13 1.60
N ASN A 158 -9.54 -8.58 0.78
CA ASN A 158 -10.73 -7.82 0.42
C ASN A 158 -12.00 -8.41 1.07
N PRO A 159 -12.47 -7.87 2.21
CA PRO A 159 -13.64 -8.40 2.90
C PRO A 159 -14.96 -8.17 2.16
N MET A 160 -15.01 -7.19 1.24
CA MET A 160 -16.21 -6.89 0.45
C MET A 160 -16.43 -7.96 -0.64
N GLN A 161 -15.35 -8.46 -1.23
CA GLN A 161 -15.38 -9.50 -2.27
C GLN A 161 -15.11 -10.88 -1.70
N LYS A 162 -14.70 -11.00 -0.43
CA LYS A 162 -14.25 -12.23 0.23
C LYS A 162 -13.12 -12.92 -0.53
N THR A 163 -12.11 -12.14 -0.91
CA THR A 163 -10.96 -12.61 -1.68
C THR A 163 -9.65 -12.09 -1.11
N VAL A 164 -8.57 -12.82 -1.40
CA VAL A 164 -7.19 -12.40 -1.12
C VAL A 164 -6.41 -12.44 -2.43
N LEU A 165 -5.71 -11.36 -2.72
CA LEU A 165 -4.72 -11.31 -3.77
C LEU A 165 -3.35 -11.31 -3.11
N ALA A 166 -2.61 -12.39 -3.27
CA ALA A 166 -1.30 -12.60 -2.66
C ALA A 166 -0.21 -12.50 -3.73
N TYR A 167 0.71 -11.56 -3.57
CA TYR A 167 1.87 -11.37 -4.43
C TYR A 167 3.13 -11.88 -3.74
N SER A 168 3.92 -12.67 -4.44
CA SER A 168 5.30 -12.99 -4.11
C SER A 168 6.22 -12.21 -5.04
N PHE A 169 7.14 -11.43 -4.49
CA PHE A 169 8.08 -10.63 -5.28
C PHE A 169 9.50 -11.22 -5.27
N GLU A 170 9.70 -12.37 -4.63
CA GLU A 170 10.97 -13.09 -4.61
C GLU A 170 11.04 -14.15 -5.71
N GLY A 171 12.20 -14.30 -6.31
CA GLY A 171 12.46 -15.34 -7.30
C GLY A 171 11.65 -15.15 -8.58
N GLN A 172 10.89 -16.16 -8.95
CA GLN A 172 9.88 -16.03 -10.01
C GLN A 172 8.65 -15.37 -9.41
N GLU A 173 8.43 -14.09 -9.75
CA GLU A 173 7.29 -13.33 -9.24
C GLU A 173 5.99 -14.02 -9.60
N ASP A 174 5.13 -14.20 -8.61
CA ASP A 174 3.84 -14.86 -8.75
C ASP A 174 2.74 -14.08 -8.02
N ALA A 175 1.50 -14.26 -8.49
CA ALA A 175 0.32 -13.68 -7.88
C ALA A 175 -0.79 -14.74 -7.82
N GLY A 176 -1.19 -15.09 -6.60
CA GLY A 176 -2.32 -15.95 -6.35
C GLY A 176 -3.59 -15.17 -6.04
N TYR A 177 -4.72 -15.62 -6.57
CA TYR A 177 -6.05 -15.09 -6.25
C TYR A 177 -6.85 -16.19 -5.56
N PHE A 178 -7.27 -15.92 -4.33
CA PHE A 178 -7.91 -16.90 -3.45
C PHE A 178 -9.25 -16.37 -2.94
N SER A 179 -10.22 -17.25 -2.79
CA SER A 179 -11.41 -16.98 -1.98
C SER A 179 -11.07 -17.08 -0.48
N PHE A 180 -11.90 -16.53 0.40
CA PHE A 180 -11.71 -16.66 1.85
C PHE A 180 -11.80 -18.10 2.38
N ASP A 181 -12.38 -19.03 1.62
CA ASP A 181 -12.52 -20.43 1.98
C ASP A 181 -11.31 -21.30 1.57
N GLU A 182 -10.43 -20.76 0.74
CA GLU A 182 -9.22 -21.43 0.30
C GLU A 182 -8.08 -21.22 1.30
N GLU A 183 -7.22 -22.23 1.45
CA GLU A 183 -6.02 -22.16 2.26
C GLU A 183 -4.92 -21.41 1.50
N ILE A 184 -4.38 -20.36 2.11
CA ILE A 184 -3.32 -19.53 1.54
C ILE A 184 -2.07 -19.76 2.38
N CYS A 185 -0.94 -20.04 1.71
CA CYS A 185 0.37 -20.18 2.34
C CYS A 185 1.16 -18.89 2.19
N ALA A 186 1.80 -18.43 3.27
CA ALA A 186 2.78 -17.36 3.18
C ALA A 186 4.14 -17.91 2.75
N ASN A 187 4.88 -17.13 1.95
CA ASN A 187 6.23 -17.47 1.54
C ASN A 187 7.28 -16.98 2.55
N VAL A 188 7.02 -15.85 3.21
CA VAL A 188 7.94 -15.26 4.20
C VAL A 188 8.02 -16.05 5.49
N LEU A 189 6.91 -16.68 5.91
CA LEU A 189 6.86 -17.51 7.12
C LEU A 189 6.62 -18.97 6.73
N GLU A 190 7.67 -19.77 6.85
CA GLU A 190 7.61 -21.20 6.52
C GLU A 190 6.47 -21.91 7.26
N HIS A 191 5.71 -22.73 6.55
CA HIS A 191 4.53 -23.47 7.05
C HIS A 191 3.38 -22.61 7.57
N PHE A 192 3.43 -21.30 7.46
CA PHE A 192 2.28 -20.46 7.77
C PHE A 192 1.19 -20.63 6.72
N LYS A 193 -0.03 -20.89 7.19
CA LYS A 193 -1.20 -21.05 6.34
C LYS A 193 -2.46 -20.56 7.03
N VAL A 194 -3.40 -20.06 6.25
CA VAL A 194 -4.65 -19.49 6.77
C VAL A 194 -5.80 -19.63 5.77
N LYS A 195 -7.00 -19.89 6.28
CA LYS A 195 -8.26 -19.63 5.60
C LYS A 195 -8.87 -18.39 6.24
N VAL A 196 -9.05 -17.34 5.47
CA VAL A 196 -9.51 -16.04 6.01
C VAL A 196 -10.92 -16.15 6.59
N ASN A 197 -11.76 -17.04 6.04
CA ASN A 197 -13.11 -17.25 6.57
C ASN A 197 -13.10 -17.77 8.02
N ASP A 198 -12.09 -18.56 8.40
CA ASP A 198 -11.95 -19.07 9.78
C ASP A 198 -11.70 -17.95 10.79
N LEU A 199 -11.06 -16.84 10.36
CA LEU A 199 -10.84 -15.66 11.19
C LEU A 199 -12.13 -14.88 11.48
N LEU A 200 -13.16 -15.12 10.70
CA LEU A 200 -14.45 -14.41 10.78
C LEU A 200 -15.57 -15.22 11.45
N ASN A 201 -15.38 -16.54 11.64
CA ASN A 201 -16.42 -17.45 12.11
C ASN A 201 -17.01 -17.12 13.51
N ASP A 202 -16.40 -16.21 14.29
CA ASP A 202 -16.92 -15.73 15.58
C ASP A 202 -17.66 -14.39 15.47
N LEU A 203 -18.15 -14.03 14.30
CA LEU A 203 -18.99 -12.82 14.06
C LEU A 203 -20.48 -13.13 14.29
#